data_f920f02faea39e5b9edde20cd76e62ef
#
_entry.id   f920f02faea39e5b9edde20cd76e62ef
#
_cell.length_a   1.000
_cell.length_b   1.000
_cell.length_c   1.000
_cell.angle_alpha   90.00
_cell.angle_beta   90.00
_cell.angle_gamma   90.00
#
_symmetry.space_group_name_H-M   'P 1'
#
loop_
_entity.id
_entity.type
_entity.pdbx_description
1 polymer ?
#
loop_
_entity_poly.entity_id
_entity_poly.type
_entity_poly.pdbx_seq_one_letter_code
_entity_poly.pdbx_strand_id
1 'polypeptide(L)'
;MNPILLTIILVPAIEIYLLIKIGSHIGAMSTILLIFTTAIIGIYYAKYEGLNTLKSGFTQLSKNETPAYEVISGAAIAFAALLLIIPGFATDALGFLLIFPYSRKMIFKKFSKKFKPKENKKNNFIDGDFEDIEDYLSLIHISEPTRRR
;
A
#
# COMPACT_ATOMS: atom_id res chain seq x y z
N MET A 1 -29.69 -4.80 -14.23
CA MET A 1 -28.74 -5.91 -13.97
C MET A 1 -27.67 -5.42 -13.02
N ASN A 2 -27.31 -6.20 -12.03
CA ASN A 2 -26.28 -5.79 -11.06
C ASN A 2 -24.91 -5.80 -11.77
N PRO A 3 -24.15 -4.67 -11.84
CA PRO A 3 -22.88 -4.59 -12.56
C PRO A 3 -21.85 -5.59 -12.03
N ILE A 4 -21.91 -5.94 -10.76
CA ILE A 4 -21.01 -6.91 -10.12
C ILE A 4 -21.25 -8.30 -10.71
N LEU A 5 -22.51 -8.72 -10.84
CA LEU A 5 -22.88 -10.03 -11.39
C LEU A 5 -22.47 -10.15 -12.87
N LEU A 6 -22.63 -9.05 -13.62
CA LEU A 6 -22.16 -8.99 -15.02
C LEU A 6 -20.65 -9.20 -15.10
N THR A 7 -19.86 -8.55 -14.23
CA THR A 7 -18.40 -8.67 -14.22
C THR A 7 -17.95 -10.08 -13.85
N ILE A 8 -18.59 -10.72 -12.86
CA ILE A 8 -18.26 -12.09 -12.43
C ILE A 8 -18.45 -13.10 -13.56
N ILE A 9 -19.44 -12.90 -14.45
CA ILE A 9 -19.69 -13.78 -15.60
C ILE A 9 -18.81 -13.39 -16.80
N LEU A 10 -18.64 -12.09 -17.04
CA LEU A 10 -17.95 -11.58 -18.22
C LEU A 10 -16.44 -11.86 -18.19
N VAL A 11 -15.81 -11.71 -17.02
CA VAL A 11 -14.36 -11.94 -16.89
C VAL A 11 -13.97 -13.37 -17.26
N PRO A 12 -14.54 -14.44 -16.67
CA PRO A 12 -14.22 -15.80 -17.09
C PRO A 12 -14.55 -16.09 -18.56
N ALA A 13 -15.62 -15.50 -19.09
CA ALA A 13 -15.98 -15.69 -20.50
C ALA A 13 -14.92 -15.10 -21.45
N ILE A 14 -14.39 -13.90 -21.12
CA ILE A 14 -13.30 -13.28 -21.86
C ILE A 14 -12.02 -14.11 -21.75
N GLU A 15 -11.70 -14.63 -20.54
CA GLU A 15 -10.52 -15.48 -20.33
C GLU A 15 -10.57 -16.74 -21.20
N ILE A 16 -11.69 -17.45 -21.20
CA ILE A 16 -11.87 -18.64 -22.04
C ILE A 16 -11.76 -18.28 -23.52
N TYR A 17 -12.35 -17.18 -23.95
CA TYR A 17 -12.22 -16.70 -25.33
C TYR A 17 -10.75 -16.42 -25.70
N LEU A 18 -10.00 -15.74 -24.83
CA LEU A 18 -8.58 -15.46 -25.05
C LEU A 18 -7.73 -16.74 -25.09
N LEU A 19 -7.97 -17.69 -24.18
CA LEU A 19 -7.32 -18.98 -24.15
C LEU A 19 -7.52 -19.75 -25.47
N ILE A 20 -8.75 -19.79 -25.96
CA ILE A 20 -9.08 -20.44 -27.23
C ILE A 20 -8.39 -19.71 -28.39
N LYS A 21 -8.52 -18.39 -28.46
CA LYS A 21 -8.00 -17.59 -29.57
C LYS A 21 -6.47 -17.62 -29.63
N ILE A 22 -5.77 -17.42 -28.52
CA ILE A 22 -4.32 -17.45 -28.46
C ILE A 22 -3.82 -18.88 -28.61
N GLY A 23 -4.44 -19.83 -27.92
CA GLY A 23 -4.10 -21.26 -27.99
C GLY A 23 -4.23 -21.85 -29.39
N SER A 24 -5.18 -21.38 -30.20
CA SER A 24 -5.29 -21.79 -31.61
C SER A 24 -4.13 -21.34 -32.49
N HIS A 25 -3.43 -20.25 -32.10
CA HIS A 25 -2.26 -19.75 -32.85
C HIS A 25 -0.95 -20.39 -32.39
N ILE A 26 -0.76 -20.58 -31.08
CA ILE A 26 0.50 -21.09 -30.52
C ILE A 26 0.50 -22.60 -30.28
N GLY A 27 -0.66 -23.24 -30.39
CA GLY A 27 -0.86 -24.66 -30.13
C GLY A 27 -1.15 -25.00 -28.67
N ALA A 28 -1.88 -26.10 -28.44
CA ALA A 28 -2.32 -26.48 -27.12
C ALA A 28 -1.17 -26.73 -26.13
N MET A 29 -0.10 -27.39 -26.56
CA MET A 29 1.04 -27.71 -25.71
C MET A 29 1.77 -26.45 -25.23
N SER A 30 1.98 -25.49 -26.14
CA SER A 30 2.59 -24.18 -25.79
C SER A 30 1.72 -23.38 -24.84
N THR A 31 0.40 -23.43 -25.01
CA THR A 31 -0.56 -22.77 -24.12
C THR A 31 -0.50 -23.35 -22.70
N ILE A 32 -0.50 -24.67 -22.58
CA ILE A 32 -0.37 -25.35 -21.28
C ILE A 32 0.97 -24.98 -20.62
N LEU A 33 2.07 -25.04 -21.36
CA LEU A 33 3.39 -24.71 -20.83
C LEU A 33 3.46 -23.24 -20.38
N LEU A 34 2.83 -22.34 -21.12
CA LEU A 34 2.77 -20.92 -20.76
C LEU A 34 1.98 -20.70 -19.47
N ILE A 35 0.81 -21.35 -19.31
CA ILE A 35 0.00 -21.28 -18.08
C ILE A 35 0.80 -21.76 -16.87
N PHE A 36 1.48 -22.92 -16.97
CA PHE A 36 2.29 -23.42 -15.86
C PHE A 36 3.47 -22.50 -15.56
N THR A 37 4.12 -21.96 -16.57
CA THR A 37 5.24 -21.04 -16.40
C THR A 37 4.82 -19.74 -15.71
N THR A 38 3.72 -19.13 -16.14
CA THR A 38 3.19 -17.90 -15.51
C THR A 38 2.77 -18.15 -14.08
N ALA A 39 2.11 -19.27 -13.78
CA ALA A 39 1.72 -19.63 -12.42
C ALA A 39 2.93 -19.82 -11.49
N ILE A 40 3.96 -20.57 -11.93
CA ILE A 40 5.17 -20.80 -11.10
C ILE A 40 5.91 -19.49 -10.86
N ILE A 41 6.15 -18.70 -11.91
CA ILE A 41 6.83 -17.41 -11.80
C ILE A 41 6.02 -16.48 -10.91
N GLY A 42 4.70 -16.40 -11.09
CA GLY A 42 3.82 -15.53 -10.33
C GLY A 42 3.82 -15.86 -8.84
N ILE A 43 3.68 -17.14 -8.48
CA ILE A 43 3.72 -17.60 -7.09
C ILE A 43 5.09 -17.27 -6.46
N TYR A 44 6.19 -17.50 -7.18
CA TYR A 44 7.53 -17.19 -6.70
C TYR A 44 7.69 -15.70 -6.38
N TYR A 45 7.31 -14.83 -7.34
CA TYR A 45 7.38 -13.37 -7.15
C TYR A 45 6.41 -12.88 -6.08
N ALA A 46 5.19 -13.41 -6.01
CA ALA A 46 4.22 -13.07 -4.97
C ALA A 46 4.76 -13.39 -3.57
N LYS A 47 5.39 -14.55 -3.40
CA LYS A 47 6.05 -14.94 -2.14
C LYS A 47 7.20 -13.99 -1.79
N TYR A 48 8.06 -13.69 -2.75
CA TYR A 48 9.21 -12.80 -2.55
C TYR A 48 8.78 -11.38 -2.15
N GLU A 49 7.89 -10.77 -2.92
CA GLU A 49 7.36 -9.43 -2.67
C GLU A 49 6.49 -9.37 -1.41
N GLY A 50 5.72 -10.41 -1.13
CA GLY A 50 4.93 -10.53 0.09
C GLY A 50 5.81 -10.52 1.33
N LEU A 51 6.90 -11.30 1.35
CA LEU A 51 7.85 -11.31 2.46
C LEU A 51 8.56 -9.95 2.63
N ASN A 52 8.95 -9.29 1.55
CA ASN A 52 9.56 -7.97 1.60
C ASN A 52 8.59 -6.93 2.17
N THR A 53 7.33 -6.98 1.75
CA THR A 53 6.28 -6.09 2.23
C THR A 53 6.02 -6.29 3.72
N LEU A 54 5.98 -7.54 4.19
CA LEU A 54 5.83 -7.86 5.62
C LEU A 54 7.02 -7.34 6.43
N LYS A 55 8.25 -7.57 5.98
CA LYS A 55 9.46 -7.06 6.66
C LYS A 55 9.44 -5.54 6.77
N SER A 56 9.07 -4.84 5.70
CA SER A 56 8.94 -3.38 5.69
C SER A 56 7.87 -2.91 6.69
N GLY A 57 6.72 -3.58 6.73
CA GLY A 57 5.66 -3.29 7.70
C GLY A 57 6.10 -3.45 9.16
N PHE A 58 6.80 -4.54 9.49
CA PHE A 58 7.35 -4.75 10.83
C PHE A 58 8.39 -3.70 11.21
N THR A 59 9.24 -3.29 10.25
CA THR A 59 10.24 -2.24 10.50
C THR A 59 9.59 -0.89 10.79
N GLN A 60 8.48 -0.55 10.13
CA GLN A 60 7.74 0.69 10.39
C GLN A 60 7.03 0.64 11.76
N LEU A 61 6.43 -0.50 12.10
CA LEU A 61 5.82 -0.68 13.42
C LEU A 61 6.83 -0.51 14.56
N SER A 62 8.06 -1.01 14.40
CA SER A 62 9.11 -0.83 15.40
C SER A 62 9.61 0.61 15.53
N LYS A 63 9.33 1.46 14.52
CA LYS A 63 9.60 2.91 14.55
C LYS A 63 8.39 3.74 14.99
N ASN A 64 7.32 3.12 15.49
CA ASN A 64 6.04 3.75 15.81
C ASN A 64 5.37 4.46 14.60
N GLU A 65 5.68 4.03 13.38
CA GLU A 65 5.04 4.51 12.16
C GLU A 65 3.87 3.59 11.79
N THR A 66 2.83 4.14 11.17
CA THR A 66 1.68 3.34 10.69
C THR A 66 1.98 2.77 9.30
N PRO A 67 2.10 1.43 9.13
CA PRO A 67 2.45 0.80 7.85
C PRO A 67 1.26 0.71 6.89
N ALA A 68 0.57 1.83 6.66
CA ALA A 68 -0.65 1.83 5.83
C ALA A 68 -0.39 1.40 4.39
N TYR A 69 0.74 1.80 3.81
CA TYR A 69 1.12 1.41 2.46
C TYR A 69 1.43 -0.10 2.38
N GLU A 70 2.10 -0.66 3.37
CA GLU A 70 2.49 -2.06 3.45
C GLU A 70 1.27 -2.97 3.59
N VAL A 71 0.29 -2.57 4.38
CA VAL A 71 -0.97 -3.32 4.54
C VAL A 71 -1.73 -3.38 3.21
N ILE A 72 -1.91 -2.24 2.53
CA ILE A 72 -2.60 -2.18 1.23
C ILE A 72 -1.78 -2.92 0.17
N SER A 73 -0.45 -2.79 0.19
CA SER A 73 0.45 -3.49 -0.71
C SER A 73 0.40 -5.00 -0.51
N GLY A 74 0.37 -5.47 0.74
CA GLY A 74 0.22 -6.88 1.08
C GLY A 74 -1.10 -7.47 0.58
N ALA A 75 -2.20 -6.75 0.76
CA ALA A 75 -3.51 -7.15 0.23
C ALA A 75 -3.51 -7.23 -1.31
N ALA A 76 -2.85 -6.27 -1.99
CA ALA A 76 -2.73 -6.29 -3.45
C ALA A 76 -1.89 -7.48 -3.95
N ILE A 77 -0.80 -7.85 -3.24
CA ILE A 77 0.01 -9.03 -3.57
C ILE A 77 -0.79 -10.32 -3.37
N ALA A 78 -1.54 -10.43 -2.27
CA ALA A 78 -2.39 -11.59 -2.02
C ALA A 78 -3.46 -11.74 -3.11
N PHE A 79 -4.09 -10.64 -3.52
CA PHE A 79 -5.06 -10.64 -4.62
C PHE A 79 -4.39 -11.00 -5.95
N ALA A 80 -3.21 -10.48 -6.24
CA ALA A 80 -2.44 -10.84 -7.42
C ALA A 80 -2.08 -12.33 -7.46
N ALA A 81 -1.69 -12.90 -6.33
CA ALA A 81 -1.42 -14.34 -6.22
C ALA A 81 -2.66 -15.18 -6.52
N LEU A 82 -3.84 -14.77 -6.04
CA LEU A 82 -5.11 -15.44 -6.38
C LEU A 82 -5.40 -15.37 -7.88
N LEU A 83 -5.17 -14.22 -8.52
CA LEU A 83 -5.34 -14.06 -9.96
C LEU A 83 -4.43 -15.01 -10.77
N LEU A 84 -3.17 -15.18 -10.34
CA LEU A 84 -2.22 -16.05 -11.03
C LEU A 84 -2.44 -17.55 -10.78
N ILE A 85 -3.18 -17.92 -9.73
CA ILE A 85 -3.57 -19.32 -9.49
C ILE A 85 -4.69 -19.73 -10.46
N ILE A 86 -5.57 -18.81 -10.81
CA ILE A 86 -6.66 -19.04 -11.78
C ILE A 86 -6.09 -18.79 -13.17
N PRO A 87 -5.89 -19.84 -13.99
CA PRO A 87 -5.21 -19.68 -15.26
C PRO A 87 -6.02 -18.83 -16.23
N GLY A 88 -5.44 -17.71 -16.67
CA GLY A 88 -6.03 -16.82 -17.65
C GLY A 88 -5.00 -15.86 -18.23
N PHE A 89 -5.19 -15.38 -19.45
CA PHE A 89 -4.24 -14.45 -20.09
C PHE A 89 -4.35 -13.03 -19.53
N ALA A 90 -5.58 -12.53 -19.40
CA ALA A 90 -5.78 -11.16 -18.90
C ALA A 90 -5.62 -11.11 -17.38
N THR A 91 -6.11 -12.13 -16.65
CA THR A 91 -5.91 -12.22 -15.19
C THR A 91 -4.45 -12.40 -14.82
N ASP A 92 -3.67 -13.17 -15.58
CA ASP A 92 -2.23 -13.30 -15.36
C ASP A 92 -1.51 -11.96 -15.57
N ALA A 93 -1.83 -11.23 -16.66
CA ALA A 93 -1.26 -9.92 -16.92
C ALA A 93 -1.60 -8.92 -15.81
N LEU A 94 -2.83 -8.91 -15.30
CA LEU A 94 -3.25 -8.08 -14.15
C LEU A 94 -2.54 -8.51 -12.86
N GLY A 95 -2.40 -9.81 -12.62
CA GLY A 95 -1.67 -10.36 -11.47
C GLY A 95 -0.22 -9.91 -11.47
N PHE A 96 0.48 -10.04 -12.59
CA PHE A 96 1.85 -9.54 -12.74
C PHE A 96 1.94 -8.03 -12.52
N LEU A 97 1.02 -7.25 -13.08
CA LEU A 97 0.98 -5.81 -12.88
C LEU A 97 0.86 -5.44 -11.39
N LEU A 98 0.09 -6.19 -10.61
CA LEU A 98 -0.08 -5.96 -9.18
C LEU A 98 1.10 -6.46 -8.33
N ILE A 99 1.85 -7.48 -8.77
CA ILE A 99 3.03 -7.96 -8.07
C ILE A 99 4.17 -6.95 -8.15
N PHE A 100 4.37 -6.30 -9.30
CA PHE A 100 5.47 -5.38 -9.47
C PHE A 100 5.35 -4.13 -8.59
N PRO A 101 6.35 -3.80 -7.75
CA PRO A 101 6.27 -2.68 -6.81
C PRO A 101 6.13 -1.31 -7.52
N TYR A 102 6.69 -1.15 -8.70
CA TYR A 102 6.55 0.06 -9.51
C TYR A 102 5.10 0.30 -9.95
N SER A 103 4.45 -0.72 -10.46
CA SER A 103 3.05 -0.65 -10.92
C SER A 103 2.12 -0.37 -9.75
N ARG A 104 2.32 -1.03 -8.61
CA ARG A 104 1.56 -0.78 -7.37
C ARG A 104 1.68 0.67 -6.92
N LYS A 105 2.90 1.21 -6.83
CA LYS A 105 3.13 2.61 -6.45
C LYS A 105 2.41 3.58 -7.38
N MET A 106 2.42 3.30 -8.69
CA MET A 106 1.73 4.13 -9.68
C MET A 106 0.21 4.07 -9.51
N ILE A 107 -0.35 2.87 -9.35
CA ILE A 107 -1.78 2.63 -9.13
C ILE A 107 -2.23 3.33 -7.84
N PHE A 108 -1.53 3.09 -6.72
CA PHE A 108 -1.86 3.71 -5.44
C PHE A 108 -1.72 5.22 -5.44
N LYS A 109 -0.70 5.77 -6.11
CA LYS A 109 -0.55 7.23 -6.26
C LYS A 109 -1.71 7.86 -7.02
N LYS A 110 -2.25 7.15 -8.01
CA LYS A 110 -3.42 7.60 -8.79
C LYS A 110 -4.72 7.51 -7.97
N PHE A 111 -4.87 6.45 -7.18
CA PHE A 111 -6.00 6.26 -6.27
C PHE A 111 -5.91 7.16 -5.03
N SER A 112 -4.73 7.33 -4.44
CA SER A 112 -4.52 8.18 -3.25
C SER A 112 -4.77 9.66 -3.53
N LYS A 113 -4.60 10.14 -4.77
CA LYS A 113 -5.02 11.50 -5.15
C LYS A 113 -6.54 11.72 -5.02
N LYS A 114 -7.34 10.65 -5.10
CA LYS A 114 -8.81 10.69 -4.96
C LYS A 114 -9.26 10.57 -3.51
N PHE A 115 -8.38 10.07 -2.63
CA PHE A 115 -8.59 9.86 -1.19
C PHE A 115 -7.61 10.67 -0.33
N LYS A 116 -7.24 11.90 -0.74
CA LYS A 116 -6.66 12.82 0.24
C LYS A 116 -7.76 13.11 1.26
N PRO A 117 -7.65 12.65 2.51
CA PRO A 117 -8.40 13.26 3.58
C PRO A 117 -8.03 14.74 3.51
N LYS A 118 -9.01 15.64 3.55
CA LYS A 118 -8.74 17.04 3.85
C LYS A 118 -7.91 17.00 5.13
N GLU A 119 -6.62 17.25 5.00
CA GLU A 119 -5.77 17.55 6.12
C GLU A 119 -6.42 18.78 6.77
N ASN A 120 -7.23 18.52 7.79
CA ASN A 120 -7.55 19.56 8.73
C ASN A 120 -6.21 19.95 9.34
N LYS A 121 -5.60 20.95 8.75
CA LYS A 121 -4.59 21.78 9.41
C LYS A 121 -5.26 22.44 10.61
N LYS A 122 -5.54 21.66 11.62
CA LYS A 122 -5.54 22.16 12.97
C LYS A 122 -4.06 22.18 13.39
N ASN A 123 -3.35 23.15 12.84
CA ASN A 123 -2.21 23.72 13.51
C ASN A 123 -2.77 24.44 14.76
N ASN A 124 -3.15 23.65 15.75
CA ASN A 124 -3.14 24.15 17.10
C ASN A 124 -1.70 23.97 17.61
N PHE A 125 -0.77 24.65 16.99
CA PHE A 125 0.34 25.21 17.75
C PHE A 125 -0.31 26.28 18.59
N ILE A 126 -0.54 26.00 19.86
CA ILE A 126 -0.64 27.02 20.88
C ILE A 126 0.79 27.57 20.91
N ASP A 127 1.00 28.71 20.24
CA ASP A 127 2.10 29.62 20.59
C ASP A 127 1.85 29.96 22.05
N GLY A 128 2.44 29.19 22.94
CA GLY A 128 2.62 29.60 24.31
C GLY A 128 3.64 30.74 24.24
N ASP A 129 3.18 31.95 24.40
CA ASP A 129 4.03 33.06 24.76
C ASP A 129 4.78 32.63 26.05
N PHE A 130 6.02 32.19 25.87
CA PHE A 130 6.95 32.09 26.96
C PHE A 130 7.35 33.54 27.29
N GLU A 131 6.55 34.18 28.15
CA GLU A 131 7.03 35.35 28.88
C GLU A 131 8.20 34.89 29.75
N ASP A 132 9.37 35.38 29.41
CA ASP A 132 10.59 35.17 30.21
C ASP A 132 10.36 35.68 31.63
N ILE A 133 10.18 34.79 32.59
CA ILE A 133 9.96 35.04 34.02
C ILE A 133 11.25 35.56 34.70
N GLU A 134 12.34 35.69 33.94
CA GLU A 134 13.60 36.18 34.50
C GLU A 134 13.53 37.64 35.00
N ASP A 135 12.67 38.47 34.42
CA ASP A 135 12.54 39.89 34.87
C ASP A 135 11.80 40.03 36.21
N TYR A 136 11.04 39.05 36.64
CA TYR A 136 10.36 39.11 37.94
C TYR A 136 11.23 38.61 39.11
N LEU A 137 12.22 37.80 38.86
CA LEU A 137 13.11 37.26 39.89
C LEU A 137 14.15 38.31 40.36
N SER A 138 14.46 39.33 39.56
CA SER A 138 15.37 40.39 39.93
C SER A 138 14.76 41.39 40.93
N LEU A 139 13.43 41.45 41.05
CA LEU A 139 12.73 42.36 41.95
C LEU A 139 12.49 41.76 43.35
N ILE A 140 12.68 40.46 43.53
CA ILE A 140 12.46 39.79 44.84
C ILE A 140 13.69 39.88 45.74
N HIS A 141 14.86 40.23 45.21
CA HIS A 141 16.10 40.37 46.04
C HIS A 141 16.33 41.73 46.67
N ILE A 142 15.40 42.69 46.57
CA ILE A 142 15.59 44.06 47.10
C ILE A 142 14.92 44.28 48.47
N SER A 143 14.35 43.29 49.10
CA SER A 143 13.72 43.49 50.43
C SER A 143 14.28 42.51 51.49
N GLU A 144 15.55 42.50 51.70
CA GLU A 144 16.11 41.96 52.95
C GLU A 144 16.30 43.09 53.95
N PRO A 145 15.51 43.18 55.04
CA PRO A 145 15.70 44.21 56.03
C PRO A 145 16.92 43.89 56.88
N THR A 146 17.88 44.81 56.85
CA THR A 146 19.03 44.90 57.74
C THR A 146 18.61 44.73 59.19
N ARG A 147 18.79 43.58 59.79
CA ARG A 147 18.72 43.41 61.24
C ARG A 147 20.08 43.70 61.86
N ARG A 148 20.23 44.93 62.35
CA ARG A 148 21.28 45.28 63.32
C ARG A 148 20.92 44.69 64.69
N ARG A 149 21.79 44.02 65.27
CA ARG A 149 22.33 43.76 66.61
C ARG A 149 22.44 42.27 66.88
#